data_1cb18c31039e20f1788043691fea4d16
#
_entry.id   1cb18c31039e20f1788043691fea4d16
#
_cell.length_a   1.000
_cell.length_b   1.000
_cell.length_c   1.000
_cell.angle_alpha   90.00
_cell.angle_beta   90.00
_cell.angle_gamma   90.00
#
_symmetry.space_group_name_H-M   'P 1'
#
loop_
_entity.id
_entity.type
_entity.pdbx_description
1 polymer ?
#
loop_
_entity_poly.entity_id
_entity_poly.type
_entity_poly.pdbx_seq_one_letter_code
_entity_poly.pdbx_strand_id
1 'polypeptide(L)'
;MAQLNITLNQEEILSLLQENSGDAFKKLLQESLNAVLKAESKEQLKAEPYERTEERTDCRNGSRERTLSTRIGTISLTVPRHRYEPFKSMIFDNYSRSEAALIAAMTEMVVNGVSTRKVTLVVEQLCGKSISKSSVSDLCKDLDKSVREFKERTLTGNYPFLIVDATYFKVRENHRVISKALMIALAFNETGRREVVGFELYSCENKENWYDFLMRLQSRGLKGVQMITSDAHEGILHGIRRVFPDVPWQRCQFHFTKNIVDKAPKKYQAGLRMELSAMFHSSNEKEARKKRDSILQDYMEVAPHAMECLDLGFESAMTVYCFPEPVQKLIRTSNHIERLNKELKRRSNAIGVFPNGESVIRLMGTLLVEYHERLQGKKREFYTPRYMEIVSQREKLKQIALEQEKLLIA
;
A
#
# COMPACT_ATOMS: atom_id res chain seq x y z
N MET A 1 -5.50 37.27 15.29
CA MET A 1 -4.15 36.93 14.80
C MET A 1 -3.22 38.02 15.27
N ALA A 2 -2.20 37.68 16.07
CA ALA A 2 -1.18 38.65 16.47
C ALA A 2 -0.36 39.03 15.24
N GLN A 3 -0.24 40.34 14.98
CA GLN A 3 0.58 40.86 13.90
C GLN A 3 2.01 40.96 14.39
N LEU A 4 2.95 40.31 13.70
CA LEU A 4 4.39 40.35 14.05
C LEU A 4 5.09 41.31 13.10
N ASN A 5 5.68 42.35 13.62
CA ASN A 5 6.52 43.29 12.88
C ASN A 5 8.01 42.95 13.10
N ILE A 6 8.71 42.57 12.04
CA ILE A 6 10.13 42.29 12.04
C ILE A 6 10.83 43.46 11.33
N THR A 7 11.66 44.19 12.02
CA THR A 7 12.45 45.29 11.44
C THR A 7 13.85 44.78 11.13
N LEU A 8 14.24 44.78 9.87
CA LEU A 8 15.60 44.45 9.42
C LEU A 8 16.37 45.75 9.14
N ASN A 9 17.63 45.79 9.60
CA ASN A 9 18.51 46.87 9.21
C ASN A 9 19.16 46.59 7.82
N GLN A 10 19.81 47.63 7.26
CA GLN A 10 20.40 47.54 5.92
C GLN A 10 21.50 46.48 5.82
N GLU A 11 22.30 46.29 6.89
CA GLU A 11 23.35 45.28 6.90
C GLU A 11 22.81 43.86 6.93
N GLU A 12 21.72 43.61 7.65
CA GLU A 12 21.01 42.33 7.67
C GLU A 12 20.41 42.01 6.32
N ILE A 13 19.80 42.99 5.62
CA ILE A 13 19.29 42.82 4.27
C ILE A 13 20.43 42.49 3.30
N LEU A 14 21.55 43.18 3.37
CA LEU A 14 22.69 42.91 2.51
C LEU A 14 23.31 41.53 2.77
N SER A 15 23.38 41.08 4.03
CA SER A 15 23.87 39.75 4.38
C SER A 15 22.95 38.62 3.86
N LEU A 16 21.65 38.86 3.74
CA LEU A 16 20.68 37.93 3.14
C LEU A 16 20.85 37.79 1.62
N LEU A 17 21.43 38.80 0.95
CA LEU A 17 21.66 38.83 -0.48
C LEU A 17 23.05 38.31 -0.90
N GLN A 18 23.95 38.04 0.02
CA GLN A 18 25.28 37.48 -0.27
C GLN A 18 25.25 35.94 -0.42
N GLU A 19 26.28 35.36 -1.05
CA GLU A 19 26.39 33.91 -1.30
C GLU A 19 26.38 33.03 -0.02
N ASN A 20 26.68 33.57 1.15
CA ASN A 20 26.59 32.92 2.45
C ASN A 20 25.27 33.21 3.20
N SER A 21 24.18 33.34 2.48
CA SER A 21 22.86 33.70 3.00
C SER A 21 22.27 32.69 4.01
N GLY A 22 22.78 31.47 4.08
CA GLY A 22 22.25 30.40 4.96
C GLY A 22 22.28 30.76 6.46
N ASP A 23 23.37 31.35 6.93
CA ASP A 23 23.51 31.75 8.35
C ASP A 23 22.69 32.99 8.68
N ALA A 24 22.57 33.95 7.76
CA ALA A 24 21.73 35.12 7.92
C ALA A 24 20.24 34.75 7.95
N PHE A 25 19.77 33.85 7.05
CA PHE A 25 18.41 33.30 7.08
C PHE A 25 18.12 32.51 8.36
N LYS A 26 19.10 31.74 8.82
CA LYS A 26 19.00 30.99 10.07
C LYS A 26 18.80 31.90 11.28
N LYS A 27 19.58 32.97 11.36
CA LYS A 27 19.48 34.00 12.42
C LYS A 27 18.12 34.70 12.35
N LEU A 28 17.72 35.16 11.19
CA LEU A 28 16.40 35.79 10.97
C LEU A 28 15.24 34.87 11.39
N LEU A 29 15.27 33.59 10.99
CA LEU A 29 14.27 32.61 11.39
C LEU A 29 14.25 32.40 12.89
N GLN A 30 15.43 32.30 13.52
CA GLN A 30 15.57 32.14 14.97
C GLN A 30 14.98 33.35 15.74
N GLU A 31 15.27 34.56 15.31
CA GLU A 31 14.74 35.79 15.90
C GLU A 31 13.22 35.90 15.72
N SER A 32 12.72 35.59 14.51
CA SER A 32 11.30 35.60 14.20
C SER A 32 10.53 34.60 15.08
N LEU A 33 11.03 33.36 15.20
CA LEU A 33 10.38 32.35 16.03
C LEU A 33 10.45 32.66 17.52
N ASN A 34 11.55 33.24 18.00
CA ASN A 34 11.67 33.72 19.39
C ASN A 34 10.68 34.86 19.67
N ALA A 35 10.41 35.75 18.71
CA ALA A 35 9.41 36.78 18.82
C ALA A 35 8.00 36.21 18.89
N VAL A 36 7.67 35.19 18.07
CA VAL A 36 6.41 34.48 18.16
C VAL A 36 6.22 33.81 19.52
N LEU A 37 7.22 33.08 20.03
CA LEU A 37 7.17 32.44 21.35
C LEU A 37 6.92 33.45 22.48
N LYS A 38 7.51 34.63 22.40
CA LYS A 38 7.24 35.72 23.37
C LYS A 38 5.82 36.24 23.25
N ALA A 39 5.30 36.42 22.02
CA ALA A 39 3.95 36.87 21.79
C ALA A 39 2.91 35.85 22.30
N GLU A 40 3.08 34.56 21.99
CA GLU A 40 2.24 33.48 22.53
C GLU A 40 2.24 33.43 24.05
N SER A 41 3.44 33.63 24.70
CA SER A 41 3.53 33.68 26.16
C SER A 41 2.81 34.89 26.75
N LYS A 42 2.84 36.03 26.07
CA LYS A 42 2.10 37.24 26.48
C LYS A 42 0.60 36.99 26.39
N GLU A 43 0.11 36.41 25.31
CA GLU A 43 -1.29 36.11 25.09
C GLU A 43 -1.80 35.11 26.13
N GLN A 44 -1.07 34.02 26.40
CA GLN A 44 -1.43 33.00 27.40
C GLN A 44 -1.45 33.58 28.83
N LEU A 45 -0.55 34.48 29.17
CA LEU A 45 -0.47 35.12 30.50
C LEU A 45 -1.40 36.33 30.66
N LYS A 46 -1.94 36.86 29.57
CA LYS A 46 -2.72 38.12 29.51
C LYS A 46 -2.00 39.31 30.20
N ALA A 47 -0.67 39.33 30.14
CA ALA A 47 0.12 40.36 30.77
C ALA A 47 1.46 40.59 30.09
N GLU A 48 1.92 41.85 30.01
CA GLU A 48 3.27 42.22 29.59
C GLU A 48 4.33 41.80 30.63
N PRO A 49 5.63 41.79 30.25
CA PRO A 49 6.70 41.62 31.22
C PRO A 49 6.61 42.69 32.32
N TYR A 50 6.66 42.22 33.57
CA TYR A 50 6.59 43.06 34.80
C TYR A 50 5.25 43.74 35.07
N GLU A 51 4.23 43.55 34.21
CA GLU A 51 2.90 44.08 34.41
C GLU A 51 2.12 43.26 35.47
N ARG A 52 1.36 43.96 36.33
CA ARG A 52 0.47 43.36 37.32
C ARG A 52 -0.96 43.81 37.01
N THR A 53 -1.73 42.90 36.37
CA THR A 53 -3.14 43.10 36.03
C THR A 53 -3.97 42.02 36.70
N GLU A 54 -5.27 42.33 36.96
CA GLU A 54 -6.20 41.36 37.53
C GLU A 54 -6.52 40.20 36.55
N GLU A 55 -6.35 40.42 35.25
CA GLU A 55 -6.57 39.43 34.23
C GLU A 55 -5.43 38.42 34.03
N ARG A 56 -4.33 38.64 34.73
CA ARG A 56 -3.15 37.79 34.59
C ARG A 56 -3.41 36.36 35.09
N THR A 57 -3.22 35.37 34.21
CA THR A 57 -3.52 33.96 34.47
C THR A 57 -2.43 33.18 35.17
N ASP A 58 -1.14 33.53 34.94
CA ASP A 58 0.02 32.81 35.50
C ASP A 58 1.27 33.75 35.56
N CYS A 59 2.35 33.25 36.10
CA CYS A 59 3.61 33.97 36.26
C CYS A 59 4.72 33.38 35.34
N ARG A 60 5.53 34.27 34.77
CA ARG A 60 6.75 33.90 34.06
C ARG A 60 7.76 33.24 35.01
N ASN A 61 8.34 32.14 34.59
CA ASN A 61 9.35 31.41 35.36
C ASN A 61 10.62 31.16 34.52
N GLY A 62 11.16 32.25 33.97
CA GLY A 62 12.33 32.23 33.12
C GLY A 62 12.08 31.62 31.74
N SER A 63 13.10 31.08 31.12
CA SER A 63 13.08 30.42 29.80
C SER A 63 14.00 29.21 29.81
N ARG A 64 13.85 28.38 28.78
CA ARG A 64 14.79 27.28 28.52
C ARG A 64 15.20 27.31 27.04
N GLU A 65 16.41 26.90 26.76
CA GLU A 65 16.83 26.67 25.39
C GLU A 65 16.27 25.34 24.86
N ARG A 66 15.79 25.39 23.62
CA ARG A 66 15.31 24.21 22.88
C ARG A 66 15.80 24.33 21.44
N THR A 67 16.40 23.26 20.94
CA THR A 67 16.80 23.17 19.53
C THR A 67 15.66 22.74 18.66
N LEU A 68 15.49 23.39 17.51
CA LEU A 68 14.57 23.01 16.44
C LEU A 68 15.39 22.71 15.18
N SER A 69 15.21 21.50 14.63
CA SER A 69 15.80 21.11 13.35
C SER A 69 14.91 21.57 12.22
N THR A 70 15.45 22.40 11.33
CA THR A 70 14.74 22.93 10.15
C THR A 70 15.49 22.56 8.88
N ARG A 71 14.87 22.76 7.72
CA ARG A 71 15.51 22.54 6.41
C ARG A 71 16.71 23.46 6.12
N ILE A 72 16.89 24.54 6.89
CA ILE A 72 18.05 25.45 6.79
C ILE A 72 19.07 25.22 7.92
N GLY A 73 18.95 24.13 8.66
CA GLY A 73 19.83 23.76 9.77
C GLY A 73 19.14 23.81 11.14
N THR A 74 19.91 23.54 12.18
CA THR A 74 19.42 23.59 13.56
C THR A 74 19.47 25.00 14.09
N ILE A 75 18.40 25.46 14.70
CA ILE A 75 18.29 26.73 15.42
C ILE A 75 18.03 26.48 16.90
N SER A 76 18.54 27.38 17.76
CA SER A 76 18.26 27.35 19.18
C SER A 76 17.19 28.39 19.52
N LEU A 77 16.11 27.97 20.15
CA LEU A 77 14.96 28.79 20.49
C LEU A 77 14.90 28.98 22.02
N THR A 78 14.58 30.18 22.44
CA THR A 78 14.38 30.56 23.84
C THR A 78 12.90 30.39 24.19
N VAL A 79 12.53 29.22 24.71
CA VAL A 79 11.14 28.86 25.03
C VAL A 79 10.78 29.39 26.42
N PRO A 80 9.75 30.24 26.55
CA PRO A 80 9.28 30.73 27.85
C PRO A 80 8.82 29.59 28.77
N ARG A 81 8.93 29.81 30.08
CA ARG A 81 8.40 28.92 31.11
C ARG A 81 7.40 29.70 31.97
N HIS A 82 6.26 29.05 32.24
CA HIS A 82 5.25 29.52 33.17
C HIS A 82 5.38 28.75 34.49
N ARG A 83 4.82 29.29 35.56
CA ARG A 83 5.06 28.78 36.92
C ARG A 83 4.11 27.64 37.26
N TYR A 84 2.85 27.76 36.91
CA TYR A 84 1.79 26.79 37.27
C TYR A 84 1.36 25.95 36.10
N GLU A 85 1.09 26.55 34.93
CA GLU A 85 0.73 25.83 33.74
C GLU A 85 1.88 25.75 32.74
N PRO A 86 2.10 24.59 32.05
CA PRO A 86 3.12 24.48 31.02
C PRO A 86 2.80 25.41 29.84
N PHE A 87 3.81 26.22 29.43
CA PHE A 87 3.73 27.03 28.20
C PHE A 87 3.46 26.12 26.99
N LYS A 88 2.43 26.39 26.22
CA LYS A 88 2.07 25.70 24.98
C LYS A 88 2.33 26.61 23.79
N SER A 89 2.95 26.11 22.75
CA SER A 89 3.24 26.87 21.54
C SER A 89 2.78 26.11 20.30
N MET A 90 2.25 26.82 19.31
CA MET A 90 1.92 26.27 18.00
C MET A 90 3.17 25.87 17.18
N ILE A 91 4.36 26.39 17.56
CA ILE A 91 5.64 26.07 16.90
C ILE A 91 6.07 24.64 17.21
N PHE A 92 5.69 24.11 18.37
CA PHE A 92 6.10 22.79 18.81
C PHE A 92 4.91 21.91 19.11
N ASP A 93 4.75 20.86 18.36
CA ASP A 93 4.01 19.70 18.87
C ASP A 93 4.76 19.11 20.07
N ASN A 94 4.02 18.59 21.05
CA ASN A 94 4.60 18.03 22.25
C ASN A 94 5.73 17.05 21.89
N TYR A 95 6.95 17.36 22.35
CA TYR A 95 8.18 16.59 22.12
C TYR A 95 8.79 16.64 20.70
N SER A 96 8.20 17.32 19.72
CA SER A 96 8.82 17.46 18.40
C SER A 96 10.04 18.40 18.46
N ARG A 97 11.15 17.97 17.84
CA ARG A 97 12.38 18.77 17.70
C ARG A 97 12.71 19.04 16.22
N SER A 98 11.81 18.71 15.33
CA SER A 98 12.01 18.86 13.90
C SER A 98 10.83 19.54 13.24
N GLU A 99 11.10 20.28 12.19
CA GLU A 99 10.07 20.91 11.36
C GLU A 99 9.17 19.84 10.73
N ALA A 100 7.85 20.04 10.75
CA ALA A 100 6.88 19.11 10.18
C ALA A 100 7.17 18.79 8.69
N ALA A 101 7.62 19.78 7.92
CA ALA A 101 8.02 19.58 6.53
C ALA A 101 9.23 18.64 6.37
N LEU A 102 10.20 18.71 7.29
CA LEU A 102 11.36 17.81 7.30
C LEU A 102 10.95 16.39 7.67
N ILE A 103 10.05 16.25 8.66
CA ILE A 103 9.47 14.95 9.04
C ILE A 103 8.73 14.33 7.84
N ALA A 104 7.84 15.10 7.21
CA ALA A 104 7.10 14.65 6.04
C ALA A 104 8.03 14.22 4.89
N ALA A 105 9.07 15.00 4.61
CA ALA A 105 10.07 14.67 3.58
C ALA A 105 10.84 13.38 3.91
N MET A 106 11.24 13.17 5.16
CA MET A 106 11.91 11.93 5.58
C MET A 106 11.00 10.72 5.45
N THR A 107 9.75 10.84 5.87
CA THR A 107 8.74 9.79 5.76
C THR A 107 8.49 9.45 4.29
N GLU A 108 8.30 10.46 3.44
CA GLU A 108 8.10 10.30 1.99
C GLU A 108 9.31 9.63 1.32
N MET A 109 10.53 10.00 1.68
CA MET A 109 11.72 9.30 1.17
C MET A 109 11.71 7.81 1.53
N VAL A 110 11.34 7.44 2.76
CA VAL A 110 11.26 6.05 3.19
C VAL A 110 10.18 5.30 2.42
N VAL A 111 8.99 5.89 2.30
CA VAL A 111 7.86 5.32 1.53
C VAL A 111 8.27 5.11 0.08
N ASN A 112 9.03 6.05 -0.51
CA ASN A 112 9.58 5.93 -1.85
C ASN A 112 10.75 4.94 -1.99
N GLY A 113 11.08 4.20 -0.93
CA GLY A 113 12.06 3.11 -0.93
C GLY A 113 13.52 3.57 -0.72
N VAL A 114 13.71 4.77 -0.20
CA VAL A 114 15.04 5.21 0.25
C VAL A 114 15.32 4.58 1.61
N SER A 115 16.42 3.85 1.74
CA SER A 115 16.77 3.22 3.03
C SER A 115 17.00 4.29 4.11
N THR A 116 16.66 3.98 5.37
CA THR A 116 16.84 4.91 6.50
C THR A 116 18.26 5.44 6.61
N ARG A 117 19.26 4.63 6.20
CA ARG A 117 20.68 5.05 6.14
C ARG A 117 20.93 6.14 5.11
N LYS A 118 20.30 6.03 3.92
CA LYS A 118 20.40 7.05 2.87
C LYS A 118 19.62 8.31 3.25
N VAL A 119 18.46 8.17 3.88
CA VAL A 119 17.67 9.30 4.42
C VAL A 119 18.52 10.10 5.40
N THR A 120 19.21 9.42 6.35
CA THR A 120 20.13 10.07 7.28
C THR A 120 21.21 10.89 6.56
N LEU A 121 21.85 10.31 5.53
CA LEU A 121 22.90 11.00 4.75
C LEU A 121 22.36 12.21 4.00
N VAL A 122 21.18 12.07 3.35
CA VAL A 122 20.55 13.20 2.63
C VAL A 122 20.18 14.33 3.58
N VAL A 123 19.61 14.02 4.74
CA VAL A 123 19.25 15.03 5.74
C VAL A 123 20.51 15.69 6.33
N GLU A 124 21.58 14.92 6.56
CA GLU A 124 22.86 15.45 7.02
C GLU A 124 23.46 16.44 6.01
N GLN A 125 23.42 16.10 4.71
CA GLN A 125 23.90 16.99 3.64
C GLN A 125 23.04 18.25 3.48
N LEU A 126 21.70 18.12 3.59
CA LEU A 126 20.78 19.24 3.38
C LEU A 126 20.64 20.15 4.61
N CYS A 127 20.67 19.58 5.81
CA CYS A 127 20.36 20.29 7.06
C CYS A 127 21.56 20.43 7.98
N GLY A 128 22.73 19.91 7.62
CA GLY A 128 23.96 19.98 8.41
C GLY A 128 23.87 19.25 9.76
N LYS A 129 22.92 18.33 9.93
CA LYS A 129 22.69 17.58 11.18
C LYS A 129 22.49 16.11 10.93
N SER A 130 23.22 15.29 11.68
CA SER A 130 23.02 13.86 11.69
C SER A 130 21.74 13.50 12.47
N ILE A 131 20.83 12.78 11.81
CA ILE A 131 19.63 12.17 12.42
C ILE A 131 19.89 10.68 12.52
N SER A 132 19.59 10.05 13.65
CA SER A 132 19.81 8.62 13.81
C SER A 132 18.83 7.81 12.95
N LYS A 133 19.26 6.61 12.52
CA LYS A 133 18.39 5.66 11.79
C LYS A 133 17.16 5.26 12.61
N SER A 134 17.32 5.15 13.93
CA SER A 134 16.21 4.87 14.86
C SER A 134 15.19 6.01 14.85
N SER A 135 15.66 7.28 14.88
CA SER A 135 14.75 8.43 14.79
C SER A 135 13.94 8.44 13.50
N VAL A 136 14.56 8.15 12.35
CA VAL A 136 13.85 8.03 11.06
C VAL A 136 12.84 6.88 11.11
N SER A 137 13.21 5.75 11.70
CA SER A 137 12.30 4.60 11.87
C SER A 137 11.13 4.92 12.80
N ASP A 138 11.38 5.68 13.87
CA ASP A 138 10.33 6.08 14.82
C ASP A 138 9.33 7.06 14.19
N LEU A 139 9.80 8.02 13.39
CA LEU A 139 8.94 8.91 12.62
C LEU A 139 8.00 8.16 11.67
N CYS A 140 8.46 7.06 11.09
CA CYS A 140 7.63 6.23 10.22
C CYS A 140 6.54 5.44 10.98
N LYS A 141 6.57 5.37 12.31
CA LYS A 141 5.54 4.66 13.09
C LYS A 141 4.17 5.34 13.04
N ASP A 142 4.11 6.64 12.75
CA ASP A 142 2.85 7.35 12.56
C ASP A 142 2.04 6.78 11.38
N LEU A 143 2.72 6.18 10.39
CA LEU A 143 2.07 5.47 9.28
C LEU A 143 1.30 4.23 9.75
N ASP A 144 1.68 3.62 10.89
CA ASP A 144 1.04 2.42 11.41
C ASP A 144 -0.44 2.65 11.72
N LYS A 145 -0.80 3.86 12.15
CA LYS A 145 -2.19 4.22 12.44
C LYS A 145 -3.03 4.21 11.17
N SER A 146 -2.59 4.93 10.13
CA SER A 146 -3.29 5.00 8.84
C SER A 146 -3.43 3.62 8.19
N VAL A 147 -2.37 2.81 8.23
CA VAL A 147 -2.38 1.45 7.70
C VAL A 147 -3.35 0.56 8.48
N ARG A 148 -3.40 0.67 9.81
CA ARG A 148 -4.33 -0.09 10.66
C ARG A 148 -5.78 0.31 10.38
N GLU A 149 -6.09 1.60 10.37
CA GLU A 149 -7.43 2.11 10.06
C GLU A 149 -7.90 1.62 8.69
N PHE A 150 -7.01 1.63 7.69
CA PHE A 150 -7.32 1.10 6.37
C PHE A 150 -7.57 -0.41 6.38
N LYS A 151 -6.77 -1.19 7.10
CA LYS A 151 -6.94 -2.65 7.22
C LYS A 151 -8.25 -3.04 7.92
N GLU A 152 -8.67 -2.26 8.90
CA GLU A 152 -9.85 -2.53 9.73
C GLU A 152 -11.13 -1.88 9.19
N ARG A 153 -11.03 -1.04 8.14
CA ARG A 153 -12.19 -0.34 7.59
C ARG A 153 -13.29 -1.30 7.16
N THR A 154 -14.54 -0.92 7.39
CA THR A 154 -15.71 -1.64 6.86
C THR A 154 -15.75 -1.54 5.34
N LEU A 155 -16.05 -2.66 4.68
CA LEU A 155 -16.25 -2.75 3.23
C LEU A 155 -17.74 -2.53 2.94
N THR A 156 -18.04 -1.50 2.17
CA THR A 156 -19.42 -1.10 1.84
C THR A 156 -19.74 -1.39 0.39
N GLY A 157 -20.96 -1.83 0.09
CA GLY A 157 -21.41 -2.18 -1.27
C GLY A 157 -21.15 -3.63 -1.65
N ASN A 158 -21.28 -3.93 -2.93
CA ASN A 158 -21.07 -5.26 -3.49
C ASN A 158 -19.78 -5.30 -4.31
N TYR A 159 -19.07 -6.42 -4.21
CA TYR A 159 -17.79 -6.66 -4.87
C TYR A 159 -17.88 -7.95 -5.73
N PRO A 160 -18.46 -7.88 -6.93
CA PRO A 160 -18.70 -9.07 -7.75
C PRO A 160 -17.44 -9.83 -8.13
N PHE A 161 -16.30 -9.18 -8.22
CA PHE A 161 -15.05 -9.85 -8.60
C PHE A 161 -13.95 -9.57 -7.57
N LEU A 162 -13.34 -10.66 -7.11
CA LEU A 162 -12.22 -10.66 -6.20
C LEU A 162 -10.99 -11.26 -6.90
N ILE A 163 -9.85 -10.62 -6.79
CA ILE A 163 -8.56 -11.13 -7.24
C ILE A 163 -7.65 -11.23 -6.02
N VAL A 164 -7.09 -12.40 -5.77
CA VAL A 164 -6.19 -12.64 -4.64
C VAL A 164 -4.86 -13.20 -5.11
N ASP A 165 -3.81 -12.81 -4.43
CA ASP A 165 -2.43 -13.24 -4.70
C ASP A 165 -1.56 -13.02 -3.46
N ALA A 166 -0.39 -13.63 -3.41
CA ALA A 166 0.59 -13.40 -2.35
C ALA A 166 1.96 -13.06 -2.91
N THR A 167 2.71 -12.30 -2.13
CA THR A 167 4.10 -11.98 -2.45
C THR A 167 4.97 -12.09 -1.20
N TYR A 168 6.20 -12.57 -1.36
CA TYR A 168 7.09 -12.87 -0.24
C TYR A 168 8.10 -11.77 0.04
N PHE A 169 8.33 -11.49 1.31
CA PHE A 169 9.33 -10.54 1.81
C PHE A 169 10.25 -11.21 2.83
N LYS A 170 11.53 -10.86 2.77
CA LYS A 170 12.53 -11.33 3.75
C LYS A 170 12.44 -10.51 5.02
N VAL A 171 12.25 -11.18 6.14
CA VAL A 171 12.08 -10.58 7.47
C VAL A 171 13.07 -11.20 8.43
N ARG A 172 13.65 -10.39 9.31
CA ARG A 172 14.49 -10.88 10.41
C ARG A 172 13.60 -11.19 11.63
N GLU A 173 13.64 -12.42 12.07
CA GLU A 173 12.90 -12.89 13.25
C GLU A 173 13.77 -13.89 13.98
N ASN A 174 13.88 -13.74 15.30
CA ASN A 174 14.70 -14.60 16.17
C ASN A 174 16.14 -14.82 15.61
N HIS A 175 16.80 -13.73 15.22
CA HIS A 175 18.14 -13.71 14.62
C HIS A 175 18.29 -14.45 13.27
N ARG A 176 17.21 -14.92 12.67
CA ARG A 176 17.19 -15.59 11.34
C ARG A 176 16.47 -14.74 10.32
N VAL A 177 16.81 -14.91 9.06
CA VAL A 177 16.09 -14.32 7.93
C VAL A 177 15.11 -15.35 7.40
N ILE A 178 13.83 -15.06 7.51
CA ILE A 178 12.73 -15.89 7.02
C ILE A 178 11.95 -15.16 5.94
N SER A 179 11.28 -15.92 5.07
CA SER A 179 10.34 -15.36 4.09
C SER A 179 8.94 -15.38 4.68
N LYS A 180 8.24 -14.23 4.65
CA LYS A 180 6.82 -14.11 5.02
C LYS A 180 5.99 -13.75 3.81
N ALA A 181 4.79 -14.29 3.74
CA ALA A 181 3.83 -14.07 2.65
C ALA A 181 2.94 -12.86 2.99
N LEU A 182 2.97 -11.82 2.15
CA LEU A 182 1.98 -10.76 2.17
C LEU A 182 0.85 -11.16 1.22
N MET A 183 -0.29 -11.53 1.77
CA MET A 183 -1.50 -11.81 1.03
C MET A 183 -2.21 -10.49 0.70
N ILE A 184 -2.69 -10.36 -0.53
CA ILE A 184 -3.32 -9.14 -1.04
C ILE A 184 -4.62 -9.50 -1.75
N ALA A 185 -5.66 -8.71 -1.51
CA ALA A 185 -6.94 -8.82 -2.19
C ALA A 185 -7.29 -7.50 -2.89
N LEU A 186 -7.52 -7.58 -4.19
CA LEU A 186 -8.12 -6.53 -5.01
C LEU A 186 -9.54 -6.94 -5.36
N ALA A 187 -10.49 -6.02 -5.32
CA ALA A 187 -11.84 -6.27 -5.76
C ALA A 187 -12.31 -5.22 -6.76
N PHE A 188 -13.29 -5.59 -7.57
CA PHE A 188 -14.07 -4.67 -8.38
C PHE A 188 -15.42 -4.49 -7.68
N ASN A 189 -15.78 -3.26 -7.39
CA ASN A 189 -17.08 -2.93 -6.84
C ASN A 189 -18.17 -2.92 -7.93
N GLU A 190 -19.42 -2.70 -7.55
CA GLU A 190 -20.59 -2.68 -8.46
C GLU A 190 -20.53 -1.58 -9.53
N THR A 191 -19.68 -0.56 -9.38
CA THR A 191 -19.43 0.47 -10.40
C THR A 191 -18.26 0.11 -11.33
N GLY A 192 -17.59 -1.01 -11.11
CA GLY A 192 -16.40 -1.43 -11.86
C GLY A 192 -15.10 -0.78 -11.40
N ARG A 193 -15.11 -0.03 -10.31
CA ARG A 193 -13.88 0.52 -9.73
C ARG A 193 -13.12 -0.56 -9.00
N ARG A 194 -11.81 -0.50 -9.12
CA ARG A 194 -10.92 -1.41 -8.39
C ARG A 194 -10.57 -0.83 -7.03
N GLU A 195 -10.53 -1.70 -6.04
CA GLU A 195 -10.18 -1.36 -4.67
C GLU A 195 -9.22 -2.39 -4.08
N VAL A 196 -8.24 -1.93 -3.29
CA VAL A 196 -7.54 -2.82 -2.37
C VAL A 196 -8.49 -3.06 -1.20
N VAL A 197 -9.04 -4.26 -1.09
CA VAL A 197 -10.00 -4.60 -0.03
C VAL A 197 -9.33 -5.19 1.20
N GLY A 198 -8.11 -5.69 1.06
CA GLY A 198 -7.33 -6.16 2.21
C GLY A 198 -5.92 -6.62 1.87
N PHE A 199 -5.10 -6.66 2.89
CA PHE A 199 -3.77 -7.27 2.88
C PHE A 199 -3.39 -7.70 4.30
N GLU A 200 -2.62 -8.78 4.40
CA GLU A 200 -2.14 -9.31 5.67
C GLU A 200 -0.82 -10.06 5.49
N LEU A 201 0.04 -10.03 6.51
CA LEU A 201 1.34 -10.70 6.50
C LEU A 201 1.26 -11.98 7.33
N TYR A 202 1.49 -13.11 6.67
CA TYR A 202 1.51 -14.44 7.29
C TYR A 202 2.91 -15.07 7.20
N SER A 203 3.12 -16.12 7.99
CA SER A 203 4.37 -16.88 7.97
C SER A 203 4.61 -17.59 6.62
N CYS A 204 3.55 -18.07 5.99
CA CYS A 204 3.57 -18.77 4.71
C CYS A 204 2.19 -18.80 4.09
N GLU A 205 2.11 -19.28 2.86
CA GLU A 205 0.86 -19.61 2.18
C GLU A 205 0.46 -21.05 2.52
N ASN A 206 -0.50 -21.21 3.41
CA ASN A 206 -1.13 -22.49 3.73
C ASN A 206 -2.66 -22.36 3.76
N LYS A 207 -3.35 -23.48 3.98
CA LYS A 207 -4.82 -23.59 3.98
C LYS A 207 -5.46 -22.72 5.06
N GLU A 208 -4.85 -22.70 6.26
CA GLU A 208 -5.35 -21.97 7.44
C GLU A 208 -5.18 -20.47 7.27
N ASN A 209 -4.03 -20.01 6.79
CA ASN A 209 -3.74 -18.60 6.60
C ASN A 209 -4.62 -17.99 5.48
N TRP A 210 -4.85 -18.71 4.39
CA TRP A 210 -5.78 -18.26 3.35
C TRP A 210 -7.23 -18.24 3.83
N TYR A 211 -7.63 -19.24 4.62
CA TYR A 211 -8.95 -19.25 5.24
C TYR A 211 -9.13 -18.04 6.18
N ASP A 212 -8.18 -17.80 7.10
CA ASP A 212 -8.23 -16.65 8.01
C ASP A 212 -8.28 -15.32 7.25
N PHE A 213 -7.46 -15.16 6.23
CA PHE A 213 -7.44 -13.95 5.41
C PHE A 213 -8.79 -13.66 4.73
N LEU A 214 -9.38 -14.66 4.09
CA LEU A 214 -10.67 -14.52 3.41
C LEU A 214 -11.82 -14.31 4.41
N MET A 215 -11.82 -15.01 5.54
CA MET A 215 -12.79 -14.80 6.63
C MET A 215 -12.73 -13.37 7.20
N ARG A 216 -11.55 -12.81 7.36
CA ARG A 216 -11.38 -11.41 7.78
C ARG A 216 -11.97 -10.43 6.76
N LEU A 217 -11.83 -10.69 5.48
CA LEU A 217 -12.47 -9.85 4.45
C LEU A 217 -13.99 -9.93 4.54
N GLN A 218 -14.54 -11.14 4.71
CA GLN A 218 -15.99 -11.36 4.86
C GLN A 218 -16.53 -10.67 6.12
N SER A 219 -15.86 -10.81 7.27
CA SER A 219 -16.27 -10.19 8.54
C SER A 219 -16.25 -8.66 8.48
N ARG A 220 -15.41 -8.06 7.63
CA ARG A 220 -15.37 -6.62 7.37
C ARG A 220 -16.43 -6.15 6.38
N GLY A 221 -17.29 -7.04 5.87
CA GLY A 221 -18.40 -6.70 4.98
C GLY A 221 -18.18 -7.00 3.50
N LEU A 222 -17.13 -7.77 3.11
CA LEU A 222 -16.98 -8.23 1.73
C LEU A 222 -18.17 -9.13 1.36
N LYS A 223 -18.99 -8.69 0.41
CA LYS A 223 -20.20 -9.40 -0.03
C LYS A 223 -20.45 -9.22 -1.52
N GLY A 224 -21.38 -10.04 -2.06
CA GLY A 224 -21.77 -9.98 -3.47
C GLY A 224 -20.73 -10.58 -4.41
N VAL A 225 -19.75 -11.33 -3.91
CA VAL A 225 -18.71 -11.97 -4.72
C VAL A 225 -19.35 -13.02 -5.64
N GLN A 226 -19.03 -12.96 -6.93
CA GLN A 226 -19.55 -13.86 -7.97
C GLN A 226 -18.45 -14.70 -8.64
N MET A 227 -17.21 -14.24 -8.57
CA MET A 227 -16.05 -14.99 -9.05
C MET A 227 -14.79 -14.54 -8.34
N ILE A 228 -13.91 -15.49 -8.02
CA ILE A 228 -12.60 -15.24 -7.43
C ILE A 228 -11.52 -15.70 -8.40
N THR A 229 -10.60 -14.80 -8.75
CA THR A 229 -9.46 -15.11 -9.63
C THR A 229 -8.18 -15.22 -8.81
N SER A 230 -7.42 -16.31 -8.98
CA SER A 230 -6.11 -16.50 -8.37
C SER A 230 -5.23 -17.44 -9.21
N ASP A 231 -4.00 -17.66 -8.77
CA ASP A 231 -3.23 -18.83 -9.21
C ASP A 231 -3.83 -20.13 -8.63
N ALA A 232 -3.26 -21.28 -9.03
CA ALA A 232 -3.74 -22.60 -8.61
C ALA A 232 -3.04 -23.10 -7.34
N HIS A 233 -2.85 -22.22 -6.35
CA HIS A 233 -2.28 -22.61 -5.06
C HIS A 233 -3.32 -23.32 -4.19
N GLU A 234 -2.98 -24.51 -3.67
CA GLU A 234 -3.92 -25.36 -2.91
C GLU A 234 -4.53 -24.64 -1.69
N GLY A 235 -3.72 -23.84 -0.98
CA GLY A 235 -4.18 -23.05 0.17
C GLY A 235 -5.27 -22.05 -0.21
N ILE A 236 -5.14 -21.37 -1.36
CA ILE A 236 -6.13 -20.41 -1.86
C ILE A 236 -7.44 -21.15 -2.17
N LEU A 237 -7.37 -22.24 -2.92
CA LEU A 237 -8.54 -23.03 -3.30
C LEU A 237 -9.30 -23.55 -2.07
N HIS A 238 -8.58 -24.05 -1.06
CA HIS A 238 -9.16 -24.48 0.18
C HIS A 238 -9.88 -23.32 0.91
N GLY A 239 -9.23 -22.14 1.01
CA GLY A 239 -9.83 -20.95 1.62
C GLY A 239 -11.09 -20.49 0.89
N ILE A 240 -11.05 -20.42 -0.45
CA ILE A 240 -12.20 -20.03 -1.29
C ILE A 240 -13.40 -20.95 -1.03
N ARG A 241 -13.21 -22.26 -1.06
CA ARG A 241 -14.31 -23.23 -0.86
C ARG A 241 -14.94 -23.13 0.51
N ARG A 242 -14.15 -22.91 1.55
CA ARG A 242 -14.67 -22.80 2.91
C ARG A 242 -15.39 -21.49 3.20
N VAL A 243 -14.92 -20.39 2.62
CA VAL A 243 -15.46 -19.04 2.90
C VAL A 243 -16.53 -18.65 1.88
N PHE A 244 -16.37 -19.08 0.63
CA PHE A 244 -17.24 -18.73 -0.50
C PHE A 244 -17.68 -19.97 -1.29
N PRO A 245 -18.42 -20.93 -0.67
CA PRO A 245 -18.76 -22.23 -1.31
C PRO A 245 -19.57 -22.08 -2.59
N ASP A 246 -20.40 -21.03 -2.68
CA ASP A 246 -21.26 -20.75 -3.85
C ASP A 246 -20.56 -19.92 -4.95
N VAL A 247 -19.27 -19.62 -4.79
CA VAL A 247 -18.54 -18.73 -5.70
C VAL A 247 -17.52 -19.52 -6.51
N PRO A 248 -17.65 -19.57 -7.85
CA PRO A 248 -16.70 -20.27 -8.69
C PRO A 248 -15.33 -19.58 -8.68
N TRP A 249 -14.32 -20.40 -8.83
CA TRP A 249 -12.95 -19.98 -8.99
C TRP A 249 -12.58 -19.86 -10.47
N GLN A 250 -11.88 -18.79 -10.80
CA GLN A 250 -11.22 -18.58 -12.09
C GLN A 250 -9.72 -18.77 -11.93
N ARG A 251 -9.15 -19.75 -12.57
CA ARG A 251 -7.70 -19.90 -12.65
C ARG A 251 -7.11 -18.77 -13.47
N CYS A 252 -6.11 -18.07 -12.94
CA CYS A 252 -5.42 -17.01 -13.67
C CYS A 252 -4.84 -17.55 -14.98
N GLN A 253 -5.35 -17.10 -16.13
CA GLN A 253 -4.93 -17.56 -17.45
C GLN A 253 -3.46 -17.28 -17.73
N PHE A 254 -2.87 -16.23 -17.15
CA PHE A 254 -1.45 -15.92 -17.30
C PHE A 254 -0.56 -16.96 -16.60
N HIS A 255 -0.82 -17.25 -15.31
CA HIS A 255 -0.09 -18.27 -14.57
C HIS A 255 -0.32 -19.67 -15.16
N PHE A 256 -1.53 -19.93 -15.62
CA PHE A 256 -1.84 -21.19 -16.28
C PHE A 256 -1.07 -21.36 -17.58
N THR A 257 -1.06 -20.35 -18.45
CA THR A 257 -0.22 -20.36 -19.67
C THR A 257 1.25 -20.60 -19.34
N LYS A 258 1.78 -19.92 -18.31
CA LYS A 258 3.14 -20.11 -17.87
C LYS A 258 3.40 -21.56 -17.42
N ASN A 259 2.52 -22.11 -16.59
CA ASN A 259 2.65 -23.49 -16.09
C ASN A 259 2.64 -24.53 -17.21
N ILE A 260 1.82 -24.33 -18.25
CA ILE A 260 1.79 -25.20 -19.43
C ILE A 260 3.09 -25.09 -20.21
N VAL A 261 3.48 -23.85 -20.54
CA VAL A 261 4.69 -23.60 -21.37
C VAL A 261 5.95 -24.06 -20.67
N ASP A 262 6.08 -23.89 -19.34
CA ASP A 262 7.26 -24.32 -18.58
C ASP A 262 7.43 -25.86 -18.59
N LYS A 263 6.35 -26.64 -18.82
CA LYS A 263 6.39 -28.10 -18.97
C LYS A 263 6.72 -28.56 -20.41
N ALA A 264 6.74 -27.65 -21.37
CA ALA A 264 7.08 -27.96 -22.75
C ALA A 264 8.59 -27.81 -23.02
N PRO A 265 9.18 -28.63 -23.93
CA PRO A 265 10.56 -28.45 -24.37
C PRO A 265 10.77 -27.04 -24.97
N LYS A 266 11.94 -26.45 -24.72
CA LYS A 266 12.27 -25.06 -25.10
C LYS A 266 11.96 -24.75 -26.59
N LYS A 267 12.19 -25.72 -27.48
CA LYS A 267 11.93 -25.59 -28.92
C LYS A 267 10.47 -25.22 -29.24
N TYR A 268 9.51 -25.71 -28.45
CA TYR A 268 8.07 -25.54 -28.71
C TYR A 268 7.42 -24.44 -27.88
N GLN A 269 8.12 -23.89 -26.88
CA GLN A 269 7.54 -22.95 -25.94
C GLN A 269 6.99 -21.66 -26.59
N ALA A 270 7.66 -21.13 -27.61
CA ALA A 270 7.23 -19.92 -28.28
C ALA A 270 5.93 -20.12 -29.08
N GLY A 271 5.86 -21.19 -29.89
CA GLY A 271 4.65 -21.54 -30.66
C GLY A 271 3.48 -21.84 -29.73
N LEU A 272 3.68 -22.72 -28.76
CA LEU A 272 2.64 -23.09 -27.78
C LEU A 272 2.09 -21.86 -27.02
N ARG A 273 2.94 -20.91 -26.65
CA ARG A 273 2.51 -19.67 -25.99
C ARG A 273 1.61 -18.81 -26.88
N MET A 274 1.90 -18.72 -28.17
CA MET A 274 1.08 -17.98 -29.14
C MET A 274 -0.29 -18.63 -29.30
N GLU A 275 -0.33 -19.96 -29.42
CA GLU A 275 -1.57 -20.69 -29.59
C GLU A 275 -2.45 -20.67 -28.33
N LEU A 276 -1.86 -20.85 -27.14
CA LEU A 276 -2.56 -20.67 -25.88
C LEU A 276 -3.11 -19.24 -25.71
N SER A 277 -2.33 -18.24 -26.13
CA SER A 277 -2.82 -16.85 -26.14
C SER A 277 -4.02 -16.68 -27.08
N ALA A 278 -3.96 -17.23 -28.29
CA ALA A 278 -5.06 -17.19 -29.25
C ALA A 278 -6.31 -17.96 -28.74
N MET A 279 -6.11 -19.05 -28.01
CA MET A 279 -7.18 -19.81 -27.37
C MET A 279 -7.89 -18.98 -26.29
N PHE A 280 -7.15 -18.38 -25.36
CA PHE A 280 -7.72 -17.58 -24.28
C PHE A 280 -8.31 -16.23 -24.75
N HIS A 281 -8.02 -15.79 -25.99
CA HIS A 281 -8.60 -14.60 -26.60
C HIS A 281 -9.72 -14.92 -27.60
N SER A 282 -10.23 -16.14 -27.58
CA SER A 282 -11.37 -16.52 -28.42
C SER A 282 -12.63 -15.71 -28.09
N SER A 283 -13.48 -15.52 -29.06
CA SER A 283 -14.71 -14.73 -28.94
C SER A 283 -15.76 -15.37 -28.01
N ASN A 284 -15.70 -16.68 -27.85
CA ASN A 284 -16.61 -17.48 -27.02
C ASN A 284 -15.93 -18.77 -26.56
N GLU A 285 -16.55 -19.42 -25.56
CA GLU A 285 -16.08 -20.66 -24.97
C GLU A 285 -15.97 -21.82 -25.98
N LYS A 286 -16.95 -21.94 -26.91
CA LYS A 286 -16.95 -22.98 -27.92
C LYS A 286 -15.74 -22.90 -28.85
N GLU A 287 -15.36 -21.72 -29.23
CA GLU A 287 -14.14 -21.47 -30.03
C GLU A 287 -12.88 -21.79 -29.24
N ALA A 288 -12.84 -21.39 -27.95
CA ALA A 288 -11.72 -21.70 -27.06
C ALA A 288 -11.53 -23.24 -26.92
N ARG A 289 -12.61 -24.00 -26.77
CA ARG A 289 -12.56 -25.46 -26.70
C ARG A 289 -12.04 -26.10 -28.01
N LYS A 290 -12.48 -25.62 -29.16
CA LYS A 290 -11.94 -26.10 -30.45
C LYS A 290 -10.43 -25.87 -30.57
N LYS A 291 -9.94 -24.69 -30.17
CA LYS A 291 -8.50 -24.38 -30.19
C LYS A 291 -7.73 -25.23 -29.18
N ARG A 292 -8.31 -25.48 -27.99
CA ARG A 292 -7.73 -26.42 -27.01
C ARG A 292 -7.53 -27.80 -27.64
N ASP A 293 -8.56 -28.34 -28.28
CA ASP A 293 -8.51 -29.67 -28.85
C ASP A 293 -7.46 -29.77 -29.98
N SER A 294 -7.32 -28.72 -30.80
CA SER A 294 -6.24 -28.63 -31.79
C SER A 294 -4.88 -28.63 -31.12
N ILE A 295 -4.66 -27.77 -30.09
CA ILE A 295 -3.39 -27.70 -29.35
C ILE A 295 -3.03 -29.05 -28.72
N LEU A 296 -4.02 -29.72 -28.12
CA LEU A 296 -3.79 -31.07 -27.55
C LEU A 296 -3.33 -32.02 -28.60
N GLN A 297 -3.98 -32.05 -29.79
CA GLN A 297 -3.61 -32.93 -30.90
C GLN A 297 -2.20 -32.63 -31.45
N ASP A 298 -1.87 -31.33 -31.64
CA ASP A 298 -0.64 -30.91 -32.29
C ASP A 298 0.61 -31.11 -31.38
N TYR A 299 0.44 -31.04 -30.04
CA TYR A 299 1.54 -31.08 -29.09
C TYR A 299 1.60 -32.34 -28.22
N MET A 300 0.62 -33.29 -28.33
CA MET A 300 0.58 -34.47 -27.45
C MET A 300 1.86 -35.32 -27.55
N GLU A 301 2.40 -35.52 -28.75
CA GLU A 301 3.59 -36.34 -28.95
C GLU A 301 4.88 -35.64 -28.48
N VAL A 302 4.97 -34.31 -28.61
CA VAL A 302 6.19 -33.54 -28.38
C VAL A 302 6.25 -32.89 -27.01
N ALA A 303 5.10 -32.69 -26.33
CA ALA A 303 5.00 -32.06 -25.02
C ALA A 303 3.87 -32.65 -24.15
N PRO A 304 3.86 -33.98 -23.89
CA PRO A 304 2.75 -34.67 -23.22
C PRO A 304 2.43 -34.09 -21.85
N HIS A 305 3.41 -33.75 -21.04
CA HIS A 305 3.19 -33.14 -19.71
C HIS A 305 2.59 -31.71 -19.77
N ALA A 306 2.86 -30.98 -20.84
CA ALA A 306 2.23 -29.67 -21.06
C ALA A 306 0.77 -29.85 -21.45
N MET A 307 0.47 -30.86 -22.27
CA MET A 307 -0.90 -31.19 -22.70
C MET A 307 -1.74 -31.73 -21.56
N GLU A 308 -1.21 -32.61 -20.74
CA GLU A 308 -1.85 -33.05 -19.49
C GLU A 308 -2.18 -31.84 -18.58
N CYS A 309 -1.25 -30.92 -18.42
CA CYS A 309 -1.48 -29.71 -17.64
C CYS A 309 -2.57 -28.83 -18.24
N LEU A 310 -2.63 -28.69 -19.58
CA LEU A 310 -3.67 -27.94 -20.27
C LEU A 310 -5.04 -28.59 -20.05
N ASP A 311 -5.14 -29.89 -20.26
CA ASP A 311 -6.40 -30.63 -20.19
C ASP A 311 -7.00 -30.59 -18.78
N LEU A 312 -6.21 -30.92 -17.75
CA LEU A 312 -6.64 -30.91 -16.35
C LEU A 312 -7.03 -29.51 -15.84
N GLY A 313 -6.39 -28.47 -16.35
CA GLY A 313 -6.63 -27.11 -15.85
C GLY A 313 -7.60 -26.27 -16.67
N PHE A 314 -8.02 -26.72 -17.84
CA PHE A 314 -8.77 -25.94 -18.81
C PHE A 314 -10.10 -25.41 -18.26
N GLU A 315 -10.94 -26.27 -17.69
CA GLU A 315 -12.27 -25.88 -17.20
C GLU A 315 -12.21 -24.76 -16.16
N SER A 316 -11.25 -24.82 -15.24
CA SER A 316 -11.07 -23.80 -14.21
C SER A 316 -10.60 -22.44 -14.76
N ALA A 317 -10.06 -22.40 -15.97
CA ALA A 317 -9.64 -21.20 -16.68
C ALA A 317 -10.72 -20.61 -17.60
N MET A 318 -11.89 -21.30 -17.75
CA MET A 318 -12.98 -20.90 -18.63
C MET A 318 -14.13 -20.20 -17.91
N THR A 319 -14.19 -20.19 -16.59
CA THR A 319 -15.25 -19.55 -15.80
C THR A 319 -15.53 -18.12 -16.23
N VAL A 320 -14.51 -17.39 -16.66
CA VAL A 320 -14.61 -16.00 -17.13
C VAL A 320 -15.57 -15.82 -18.31
N TYR A 321 -15.80 -16.85 -19.15
CA TYR A 321 -16.71 -16.78 -20.29
C TYR A 321 -18.19 -16.68 -19.90
N CYS A 322 -18.54 -16.87 -18.63
CA CYS A 322 -19.87 -16.59 -18.12
C CYS A 322 -20.20 -15.08 -18.05
N PHE A 323 -19.22 -14.22 -18.23
CA PHE A 323 -19.37 -12.77 -18.09
C PHE A 323 -19.24 -12.06 -19.44
N PRO A 324 -19.80 -10.83 -19.57
CA PRO A 324 -19.67 -10.02 -20.78
C PRO A 324 -18.20 -9.74 -21.18
N GLU A 325 -17.91 -9.74 -22.47
CA GLU A 325 -16.55 -9.60 -23.01
C GLU A 325 -15.72 -8.45 -22.41
N PRO A 326 -16.24 -7.22 -22.23
CA PRO A 326 -15.48 -6.13 -21.63
C PRO A 326 -15.04 -6.43 -20.20
N VAL A 327 -15.83 -7.21 -19.45
CA VAL A 327 -15.54 -7.62 -18.07
C VAL A 327 -14.49 -8.72 -18.06
N GLN A 328 -14.56 -9.68 -18.99
CA GLN A 328 -13.62 -10.80 -19.08
C GLN A 328 -12.17 -10.33 -19.10
N LYS A 329 -11.86 -9.26 -19.84
CA LYS A 329 -10.50 -8.67 -19.94
C LYS A 329 -9.94 -8.17 -18.60
N LEU A 330 -10.82 -7.85 -17.66
CA LEU A 330 -10.45 -7.33 -16.34
C LEU A 330 -10.18 -8.43 -15.31
N ILE A 331 -10.85 -9.57 -15.44
CA ILE A 331 -10.95 -10.59 -14.39
C ILE A 331 -10.31 -11.93 -14.75
N ARG A 332 -9.93 -12.16 -16.01
CA ARG A 332 -9.33 -13.44 -16.46
C ARG A 332 -7.91 -13.69 -15.96
N THR A 333 -7.23 -12.65 -15.47
CA THR A 333 -5.84 -12.73 -14.99
C THR A 333 -5.65 -11.94 -13.70
N SER A 334 -4.61 -12.28 -12.94
CA SER A 334 -4.12 -11.54 -11.79
C SER A 334 -3.18 -10.37 -12.15
N ASN A 335 -3.08 -9.98 -13.42
CA ASN A 335 -2.15 -8.93 -13.90
C ASN A 335 -2.23 -7.62 -13.10
N HIS A 336 -3.39 -7.30 -12.53
CA HIS A 336 -3.58 -6.12 -11.71
C HIS A 336 -2.81 -6.21 -10.40
N ILE A 337 -2.83 -7.37 -9.73
CA ILE A 337 -2.03 -7.63 -8.52
C ILE A 337 -0.56 -7.83 -8.89
N GLU A 338 -0.26 -8.49 -10.00
CA GLU A 338 1.14 -8.69 -10.42
C GLU A 338 1.89 -7.37 -10.64
N ARG A 339 1.24 -6.39 -11.28
CA ARG A 339 1.83 -5.04 -11.41
C ARG A 339 2.06 -4.38 -10.06
N LEU A 340 1.12 -4.54 -9.15
CA LEU A 340 1.24 -4.06 -7.77
C LEU A 340 2.38 -4.78 -7.06
N ASN A 341 2.44 -6.11 -7.14
CA ASN A 341 3.53 -6.91 -6.57
C ASN A 341 4.91 -6.53 -7.12
N LYS A 342 5.02 -6.22 -8.41
CA LYS A 342 6.27 -5.71 -9.00
C LYS A 342 6.70 -4.38 -8.36
N GLU A 343 5.76 -3.47 -8.12
CA GLU A 343 6.06 -2.20 -7.46
C GLU A 343 6.45 -2.40 -5.99
N LEU A 344 5.73 -3.25 -5.24
CA LEU A 344 6.07 -3.61 -3.87
C LEU A 344 7.48 -4.25 -3.80
N LYS A 345 7.80 -5.16 -4.71
CA LYS A 345 9.14 -5.78 -4.83
C LYS A 345 10.22 -4.75 -5.14
N ARG A 346 9.95 -3.84 -6.08
CA ARG A 346 10.89 -2.77 -6.43
C ARG A 346 11.27 -1.93 -5.22
N ARG A 347 10.27 -1.57 -4.37
CA ARG A 347 10.49 -0.82 -3.13
C ARG A 347 11.22 -1.65 -2.08
N SER A 348 10.85 -2.91 -1.90
CA SER A 348 11.49 -3.80 -0.93
C SER A 348 12.94 -4.14 -1.27
N ASN A 349 13.31 -4.18 -2.55
CA ASN A 349 14.68 -4.46 -2.98
C ASN A 349 15.69 -3.42 -2.46
N ALA A 350 15.26 -2.17 -2.29
CA ALA A 350 16.11 -1.14 -1.70
C ALA A 350 16.44 -1.39 -0.21
N ILE A 351 15.59 -2.16 0.49
CA ILE A 351 15.73 -2.50 1.90
C ILE A 351 16.45 -3.84 2.06
N GLY A 352 16.15 -4.81 1.19
CA GLY A 352 16.68 -6.16 1.20
C GLY A 352 16.02 -7.05 2.25
N VAL A 353 16.30 -6.86 3.53
CA VAL A 353 15.74 -7.62 4.66
C VAL A 353 15.08 -6.66 5.65
N PHE A 354 13.80 -6.86 5.90
CA PHE A 354 13.05 -6.07 6.89
C PHE A 354 13.44 -6.46 8.33
N PRO A 355 13.54 -5.51 9.26
CA PRO A 355 13.91 -5.78 10.64
C PRO A 355 12.88 -6.63 11.39
N ASN A 356 11.59 -6.52 11.04
CA ASN A 356 10.47 -7.27 11.60
C ASN A 356 9.26 -7.25 10.66
N GLY A 357 8.20 -8.01 10.99
CA GLY A 357 6.96 -8.07 10.20
C GLY A 357 6.18 -6.75 10.19
N GLU A 358 6.20 -6.00 11.29
CA GLU A 358 5.53 -4.69 11.39
C GLU A 358 6.11 -3.70 10.36
N SER A 359 7.43 -3.71 10.17
CA SER A 359 8.08 -2.87 9.15
C SER A 359 7.65 -3.23 7.72
N VAL A 360 7.34 -4.49 7.44
CA VAL A 360 6.76 -4.91 6.15
C VAL A 360 5.36 -4.32 6.00
N ILE A 361 4.50 -4.52 7.01
CA ILE A 361 3.11 -4.01 7.00
C ILE A 361 3.10 -2.49 6.89
N ARG A 362 3.96 -1.78 7.63
CA ARG A 362 4.08 -0.33 7.55
C ARG A 362 4.37 0.13 6.13
N LEU A 363 5.47 -0.31 5.54
CA LEU A 363 5.88 0.18 4.23
C LEU A 363 4.98 -0.34 3.11
N MET A 364 4.74 -1.65 3.05
CA MET A 364 3.92 -2.24 1.99
C MET A 364 2.46 -1.82 2.15
N GLY A 365 1.97 -1.71 3.39
CA GLY A 365 0.63 -1.21 3.70
C GLY A 365 0.44 0.24 3.24
N THR A 366 1.37 1.14 3.53
CA THR A 366 1.33 2.53 3.05
C THR A 366 1.25 2.58 1.52
N LEU A 367 2.09 1.80 0.82
CA LEU A 367 2.05 1.73 -0.65
C LEU A 367 0.70 1.19 -1.18
N LEU A 368 0.08 0.23 -0.47
CA LEU A 368 -1.23 -0.32 -0.83
C LEU A 368 -2.35 0.70 -0.59
N VAL A 369 -2.26 1.50 0.48
CA VAL A 369 -3.19 2.62 0.75
C VAL A 369 -3.08 3.68 -0.35
N GLU A 370 -1.86 4.14 -0.66
CA GLU A 370 -1.64 5.09 -1.77
C GLU A 370 -2.12 4.55 -3.13
N TYR A 371 -1.91 3.26 -3.37
CA TYR A 371 -2.40 2.62 -4.58
C TYR A 371 -3.93 2.61 -4.63
N HIS A 372 -4.59 2.31 -3.50
CA HIS A 372 -6.04 2.37 -3.38
C HIS A 372 -6.58 3.78 -3.67
N GLU A 373 -6.00 4.82 -3.05
CA GLU A 373 -6.39 6.21 -3.26
C GLU A 373 -6.23 6.65 -4.72
N ARG A 374 -5.12 6.27 -5.37
CA ARG A 374 -4.91 6.50 -6.80
C ARG A 374 -5.95 5.82 -7.69
N LEU A 375 -6.49 4.68 -7.28
CA LEU A 375 -7.57 4.00 -8.00
C LEU A 375 -8.89 4.74 -7.84
N GLN A 376 -9.19 5.28 -6.65
CA GLN A 376 -10.40 6.05 -6.39
C GLN A 376 -10.47 7.36 -7.20
N GLY A 377 -9.34 8.02 -7.42
CA GLY A 377 -9.25 9.24 -8.24
C GLY A 377 -9.51 9.04 -9.74
N LYS A 378 -9.58 7.81 -10.23
CA LYS A 378 -9.83 7.50 -11.65
C LYS A 378 -11.31 7.29 -11.90
N LYS A 379 -11.96 8.22 -12.57
CA LYS A 379 -13.33 8.08 -13.10
C LYS A 379 -13.37 7.08 -14.26
N ARG A 380 -13.30 5.78 -13.97
CA ARG A 380 -13.50 4.72 -14.97
C ARG A 380 -14.53 3.74 -14.43
N GLU A 381 -15.75 3.90 -14.87
CA GLU A 381 -16.82 2.95 -14.67
C GLU A 381 -16.78 1.95 -15.83
N PHE A 382 -16.29 0.74 -15.56
CA PHE A 382 -16.05 -0.23 -16.62
C PHE A 382 -17.31 -1.03 -17.01
N TYR A 383 -18.25 -1.27 -16.07
CA TYR A 383 -19.37 -2.16 -16.31
C TYR A 383 -20.68 -1.80 -15.59
N THR A 384 -20.79 -0.59 -15.03
CA THR A 384 -22.05 -0.18 -14.35
C THR A 384 -23.31 -0.47 -15.17
N PRO A 385 -23.37 -0.19 -16.51
CA PRO A 385 -24.54 -0.49 -17.33
C PRO A 385 -24.82 -2.00 -17.45
N ARG A 386 -23.84 -2.86 -17.16
CA ARG A 386 -23.92 -4.32 -17.28
C ARG A 386 -24.00 -5.03 -15.94
N TYR A 387 -24.04 -4.29 -14.84
CA TYR A 387 -24.06 -4.90 -13.51
C TYR A 387 -25.24 -5.84 -13.31
N MET A 388 -26.43 -5.49 -13.79
CA MET A 388 -27.61 -6.34 -13.72
C MET A 388 -27.43 -7.64 -14.53
N GLU A 389 -26.77 -7.57 -15.67
CA GLU A 389 -26.43 -8.75 -16.48
C GLU A 389 -25.46 -9.68 -15.73
N ILE A 390 -24.47 -9.11 -15.02
CA ILE A 390 -23.55 -9.87 -14.18
C ILE A 390 -24.29 -10.57 -13.04
N VAL A 391 -25.15 -9.86 -12.34
CA VAL A 391 -25.92 -10.40 -11.19
C VAL A 391 -26.87 -11.50 -11.62
N SER A 392 -27.45 -11.43 -12.82
CA SER A 392 -28.37 -12.43 -13.35
C SER A 392 -27.74 -13.82 -13.59
N GLN A 393 -26.40 -13.91 -13.64
CA GLN A 393 -25.68 -15.17 -13.83
C GLN A 393 -25.52 -16.00 -12.55
N ARG A 394 -26.00 -15.54 -11.41
CA ARG A 394 -25.70 -16.10 -10.08
C ARG A 394 -25.97 -17.59 -9.96
N GLU A 395 -27.12 -18.07 -10.45
CA GLU A 395 -27.45 -19.49 -10.36
C GLU A 395 -26.54 -20.37 -11.23
N LYS A 396 -26.20 -19.90 -12.44
CA LYS A 396 -25.23 -20.60 -13.30
C LYS A 396 -23.85 -20.67 -12.62
N LEU A 397 -23.41 -19.59 -11.96
CA LEU A 397 -22.14 -19.55 -11.27
C LEU A 397 -22.08 -20.49 -10.07
N LYS A 398 -23.18 -20.65 -9.33
CA LYS A 398 -23.29 -21.65 -8.26
C LYS A 398 -23.14 -23.08 -8.78
N GLN A 399 -23.75 -23.40 -9.90
CA GLN A 399 -23.62 -24.73 -10.52
C GLN A 399 -22.15 -24.99 -10.89
N ILE A 400 -21.47 -24.04 -11.51
CA ILE A 400 -20.04 -24.16 -11.82
C ILE A 400 -19.20 -24.37 -10.55
N ALA A 401 -19.49 -23.64 -9.47
CA ALA A 401 -18.78 -23.81 -8.19
C ALA A 401 -18.93 -25.24 -7.66
N LEU A 402 -20.14 -25.81 -7.71
CA LEU A 402 -20.41 -27.17 -7.29
C LEU A 402 -19.71 -28.22 -8.19
N GLU A 403 -19.65 -27.99 -9.51
CA GLU A 403 -18.91 -28.86 -10.44
C GLU A 403 -17.40 -28.79 -10.16
N GLN A 404 -16.86 -27.62 -9.94
CA GLN A 404 -15.46 -27.45 -9.57
C GLN A 404 -15.11 -28.14 -8.25
N GLU A 405 -16.01 -28.16 -7.28
CA GLU A 405 -15.82 -28.86 -6.02
C GLU A 405 -15.73 -30.38 -6.25
N LYS A 406 -16.60 -30.94 -7.07
CA LYS A 406 -16.59 -32.39 -7.41
C LYS A 406 -15.31 -32.83 -8.09
N LEU A 407 -14.79 -32.04 -9.04
CA LEU A 407 -13.55 -32.32 -9.77
C LEU A 407 -12.30 -32.31 -8.91
N LEU A 408 -12.34 -31.72 -7.75
CA LEU A 408 -11.21 -31.59 -6.85
C LEU A 408 -11.27 -32.58 -5.66
N ILE A 409 -12.40 -33.29 -5.50
CA ILE A 409 -12.59 -34.38 -4.54
C ILE A 409 -12.29 -35.76 -5.22
N ALA A 410 -12.40 -35.83 -6.56
CA ALA A 410 -12.06 -36.99 -7.37
C ALA A 410 -10.52 -37.01 -7.68
#